data_6134fc9af9b1f14536b3f3a17e380962
#
_entry.id   6134fc9af9b1f14536b3f3a17e380962
#
_cell.length_a   1.000
_cell.length_b   1.000
_cell.length_c   1.000
_cell.angle_alpha   90.00
_cell.angle_beta   90.00
_cell.angle_gamma   90.00
#
_symmetry.space_group_name_H-M   'P 1'
#
loop_
_entity.id
_entity.type
_entity.pdbx_description
1 polymer ?
#
loop_
_entity_poly.entity_id
_entity_poly.type
_entity_poly.pdbx_seq_one_letter_code
_entity_poly.pdbx_strand_id
1 'polypeptide(L)'
;MNNEKPAQSFITFYPSTPDYKLYAGEIADLKLDSTQLVILSACETGAGQLVKGEGLMSLSRAFAYAGCPNIITSLWKAEDRTTAYLTQQLHYYLDKNYSKDKALQQAKLDLLHNKEIDPRLKSPNYWAHLLFIGDYEAKHHSSNWWWIAITILVAASIYMFTKRKSLLEYFRQA
;
A
#
# COMPACT_ATOMS: atom_id res chain seq x y z
N MET A 1 -22.70 2.00 -9.91
CA MET A 1 -22.89 2.55 -8.57
C MET A 1 -24.26 3.21 -8.48
N ASN A 2 -25.01 3.02 -7.40
CA ASN A 2 -26.31 3.69 -7.23
C ASN A 2 -26.10 4.97 -6.42
N ASN A 3 -26.10 6.13 -7.10
CA ASN A 3 -25.86 7.42 -6.45
C ASN A 3 -27.05 7.92 -5.64
N GLU A 4 -28.26 7.40 -5.89
CA GLU A 4 -29.47 7.77 -5.13
C GLU A 4 -29.61 6.98 -3.83
N LYS A 5 -29.09 5.72 -3.82
CA LYS A 5 -29.11 4.84 -2.66
C LYS A 5 -27.75 4.15 -2.53
N PRO A 6 -26.77 4.78 -1.89
CA PRO A 6 -25.39 4.26 -1.81
C PRO A 6 -25.29 2.86 -1.23
N ALA A 7 -26.13 2.50 -0.24
CA ALA A 7 -26.20 1.17 0.32
C ALA A 7 -26.62 0.08 -0.68
N GLN A 8 -27.22 0.47 -1.80
CA GLN A 8 -27.58 -0.43 -2.90
C GLN A 8 -26.50 -0.51 -3.99
N SER A 9 -25.36 0.14 -3.83
CA SER A 9 -24.19 -0.12 -4.66
C SER A 9 -23.73 -1.54 -4.44
N PHE A 10 -23.31 -2.22 -5.50
CA PHE A 10 -22.93 -3.64 -5.42
C PHE A 10 -21.72 -3.95 -6.29
N ILE A 11 -21.06 -5.04 -5.96
CA ILE A 11 -20.07 -5.72 -6.77
C ILE A 11 -20.73 -6.92 -7.41
N THR A 12 -20.53 -7.10 -8.71
CA THR A 12 -20.99 -8.29 -9.44
C THR A 12 -19.85 -9.27 -9.58
N PHE A 13 -20.09 -10.52 -9.21
CA PHE A 13 -19.14 -11.62 -9.44
C PHE A 13 -19.55 -12.45 -10.66
N TYR A 14 -18.59 -12.91 -11.44
CA TYR A 14 -18.79 -13.82 -12.54
C TYR A 14 -18.37 -15.25 -12.13
N PRO A 15 -19.07 -16.34 -12.51
CA PRO A 15 -20.19 -16.42 -13.44
C PRO A 15 -21.56 -16.72 -12.76
N SER A 16 -22.61 -16.02 -13.16
CA SER A 16 -23.77 -16.65 -13.76
C SER A 16 -24.86 -17.28 -12.90
N THR A 17 -25.10 -16.88 -11.69
CA THR A 17 -26.46 -16.94 -11.17
C THR A 17 -27.03 -15.52 -11.15
N PRO A 18 -28.33 -15.30 -11.45
CA PRO A 18 -28.90 -13.96 -11.59
C PRO A 18 -28.72 -13.05 -10.38
N ASP A 19 -28.37 -13.61 -9.22
CA ASP A 19 -28.30 -12.91 -7.94
C ASP A 19 -26.88 -12.78 -7.37
N TYR A 20 -25.84 -12.86 -8.22
CA TYR A 20 -24.45 -12.79 -7.75
C TYR A 20 -23.98 -11.34 -7.53
N LYS A 21 -24.69 -10.64 -6.69
CA LYS A 21 -24.41 -9.25 -6.30
C LYS A 21 -24.12 -9.19 -4.82
N LEU A 22 -23.02 -8.56 -4.45
CA LEU A 22 -22.69 -8.25 -3.07
C LEU A 22 -22.93 -6.75 -2.84
N TYR A 23 -23.91 -6.42 -2.05
CA TYR A 23 -24.29 -5.04 -1.79
C TYR A 23 -23.40 -4.39 -0.74
N ALA A 24 -23.25 -3.06 -0.81
CA ALA A 24 -22.42 -2.30 0.14
C ALA A 24 -22.86 -2.49 1.59
N GLY A 25 -24.19 -2.64 1.84
CA GLY A 25 -24.70 -2.97 3.17
C GLY A 25 -24.22 -4.33 3.66
N GLU A 26 -24.26 -5.36 2.82
CA GLU A 26 -23.78 -6.70 3.15
C GLU A 26 -22.26 -6.73 3.36
N ILE A 27 -21.51 -5.96 2.56
CA ILE A 27 -20.06 -5.81 2.74
C ILE A 27 -19.74 -5.23 4.12
N ALA A 28 -20.49 -4.22 4.56
CA ALA A 28 -20.26 -3.57 5.85
C ALA A 28 -20.49 -4.51 7.05
N ASP A 29 -21.33 -5.55 6.87
CA ASP A 29 -21.62 -6.57 7.89
C ASP A 29 -20.59 -7.72 7.90
N LEU A 30 -19.67 -7.76 6.95
CA LEU A 30 -18.60 -8.76 6.92
C LEU A 30 -17.56 -8.49 8.03
N LYS A 31 -16.81 -9.54 8.38
CA LYS A 31 -15.64 -9.45 9.28
C LYS A 31 -14.37 -9.60 8.46
N LEU A 32 -13.74 -8.47 8.12
CA LEU A 32 -12.55 -8.41 7.30
C LEU A 32 -11.30 -7.97 8.08
N ASP A 33 -11.29 -8.19 9.40
CA ASP A 33 -10.17 -7.80 10.28
C ASP A 33 -8.83 -8.44 9.91
N SER A 34 -8.86 -9.61 9.26
CA SER A 34 -7.66 -10.30 8.75
C SER A 34 -7.25 -9.86 7.34
N THR A 35 -8.09 -9.08 6.66
CA THR A 35 -7.81 -8.59 5.29
C THR A 35 -6.87 -7.39 5.37
N GLN A 36 -5.69 -7.51 4.78
CA GLN A 36 -4.68 -6.45 4.85
C GLN A 36 -4.84 -5.36 3.80
N LEU A 37 -5.47 -5.66 2.68
CA LEU A 37 -5.66 -4.72 1.57
C LEU A 37 -6.83 -5.15 0.69
N VAL A 38 -7.69 -4.21 0.33
CA VAL A 38 -8.71 -4.35 -0.71
C VAL A 38 -8.38 -3.40 -1.86
N ILE A 39 -8.38 -3.89 -3.09
CA ILE A 39 -8.13 -3.11 -4.30
C ILE A 39 -9.42 -3.06 -5.11
N LEU A 40 -10.01 -1.88 -5.22
CA LEU A 40 -11.23 -1.60 -5.96
C LEU A 40 -10.86 -0.81 -7.22
N SER A 41 -10.41 -1.50 -8.27
CA SER A 41 -9.97 -0.90 -9.53
C SER A 41 -11.13 -0.58 -10.49
N ALA A 42 -12.38 -0.95 -10.15
CA ALA A 42 -13.56 -0.59 -10.92
C ALA A 42 -13.87 0.91 -10.83
N CYS A 43 -14.63 1.41 -11.82
CA CYS A 43 -14.93 2.84 -11.92
C CYS A 43 -15.66 3.38 -10.69
N GLU A 44 -15.19 4.53 -10.18
CA GLU A 44 -15.87 5.33 -9.16
C GLU A 44 -16.16 4.61 -7.82
N THR A 45 -15.38 3.57 -7.48
CA THR A 45 -15.57 2.82 -6.24
C THR A 45 -15.28 3.63 -4.97
N GLY A 46 -14.46 4.68 -5.10
CA GLY A 46 -14.20 5.65 -4.03
C GLY A 46 -15.14 6.87 -4.05
N ALA A 47 -15.83 7.10 -5.19
CA ALA A 47 -16.84 8.14 -5.27
C ALA A 47 -18.12 7.66 -4.56
N GLY A 48 -18.79 8.56 -3.88
CA GLY A 48 -20.02 8.25 -3.19
C GLY A 48 -20.86 9.51 -3.01
N GLN A 49 -22.11 9.34 -2.64
CA GLN A 49 -22.98 10.46 -2.36
C GLN A 49 -22.82 10.90 -0.89
N LEU A 50 -22.85 12.22 -0.68
CA LEU A 50 -22.85 12.79 0.65
C LEU A 50 -24.20 12.49 1.32
N VAL A 51 -24.22 11.64 2.32
CA VAL A 51 -25.40 11.36 3.12
C VAL A 51 -25.42 12.29 4.34
N LYS A 52 -26.50 13.02 4.52
CA LYS A 52 -26.65 14.01 5.60
C LYS A 52 -26.51 13.30 6.96
N GLY A 53 -25.46 13.66 7.72
CA GLY A 53 -25.16 13.08 9.02
C GLY A 53 -24.16 11.91 9.01
N GLU A 54 -23.96 11.22 7.87
CA GLU A 54 -23.08 10.05 7.78
C GLU A 54 -21.85 10.25 6.87
N GLY A 55 -21.81 11.36 6.13
CA GLY A 55 -20.73 11.67 5.19
C GLY A 55 -20.82 10.89 3.89
N LEU A 56 -19.69 10.77 3.20
CA LEU A 56 -19.60 10.14 1.89
C LEU A 56 -19.76 8.62 1.99
N MET A 57 -20.86 8.08 1.49
CA MET A 57 -21.08 6.63 1.40
C MET A 57 -20.54 6.11 0.07
N SER A 58 -19.61 5.16 0.14
CA SER A 58 -18.99 4.52 -1.03
C SER A 58 -18.72 3.05 -0.75
N LEU A 59 -18.44 2.26 -1.78
CA LEU A 59 -18.01 0.86 -1.59
C LEU A 59 -16.75 0.76 -0.73
N SER A 60 -15.80 1.68 -0.91
CA SER A 60 -14.59 1.70 -0.07
C SER A 60 -14.90 1.87 1.42
N ARG A 61 -15.90 2.68 1.75
CA ARG A 61 -16.34 2.87 3.12
C ARG A 61 -16.99 1.60 3.71
N ALA A 62 -17.74 0.85 2.90
CA ALA A 62 -18.31 -0.42 3.34
C ALA A 62 -17.21 -1.42 3.74
N PHE A 63 -16.13 -1.51 2.96
CA PHE A 63 -14.97 -2.33 3.33
C PHE A 63 -14.25 -1.84 4.59
N ALA A 64 -14.17 -0.53 4.79
CA ALA A 64 -13.60 0.03 6.01
C ALA A 64 -14.45 -0.32 7.26
N TYR A 65 -15.77 -0.25 7.16
CA TYR A 65 -16.68 -0.70 8.23
C TYR A 65 -16.56 -2.19 8.52
N ALA A 66 -16.31 -3.00 7.49
CA ALA A 66 -16.06 -4.42 7.63
C ALA A 66 -14.73 -4.76 8.34
N GLY A 67 -13.91 -3.75 8.67
CA GLY A 67 -12.64 -3.92 9.39
C GLY A 67 -11.39 -3.97 8.49
N CYS A 68 -11.51 -3.73 7.17
CA CYS A 68 -10.33 -3.69 6.30
C CYS A 68 -9.55 -2.38 6.50
N PRO A 69 -8.28 -2.43 6.97
CA PRO A 69 -7.52 -1.23 7.34
C PRO A 69 -6.97 -0.45 6.13
N ASN A 70 -6.85 -1.10 4.97
CA ASN A 70 -6.23 -0.48 3.80
C ASN A 70 -7.02 -0.76 2.53
N ILE A 71 -7.32 0.30 1.79
CA ILE A 71 -8.14 0.23 0.59
C ILE A 71 -7.48 1.05 -0.51
N ILE A 72 -7.37 0.49 -1.71
CA ILE A 72 -7.07 1.25 -2.93
C ILE A 72 -8.36 1.33 -3.73
N THR A 73 -8.77 2.54 -4.07
CA THR A 73 -10.06 2.81 -4.69
C THR A 73 -9.93 3.80 -5.84
N SER A 74 -10.89 3.82 -6.75
CA SER A 74 -10.94 4.73 -7.88
C SER A 74 -11.95 5.86 -7.63
N LEU A 75 -11.52 7.11 -7.81
CA LEU A 75 -12.36 8.30 -7.62
C LEU A 75 -13.23 8.62 -8.83
N TRP A 76 -12.79 8.28 -10.05
CA TRP A 76 -13.53 8.50 -11.29
C TRP A 76 -13.23 7.39 -12.29
N LYS A 77 -14.04 7.34 -13.34
CA LYS A 77 -13.84 6.41 -14.45
C LYS A 77 -12.60 6.79 -15.23
N ALA A 78 -11.62 5.89 -15.26
CA ALA A 78 -10.42 6.02 -16.06
C ALA A 78 -10.41 4.98 -17.19
N GLU A 79 -9.45 5.10 -18.06
CA GLU A 79 -9.26 4.19 -19.19
C GLU A 79 -8.72 2.84 -18.70
N ASP A 80 -9.29 1.74 -19.20
CA ASP A 80 -9.03 0.39 -18.69
C ASP A 80 -7.57 -0.03 -18.85
N ARG A 81 -6.91 0.39 -19.93
CA ARG A 81 -5.51 0.02 -20.21
C ARG A 81 -4.54 0.61 -19.19
N THR A 82 -4.72 1.88 -18.83
CA THR A 82 -3.90 2.53 -17.81
C THR A 82 -4.18 1.98 -16.42
N THR A 83 -5.44 1.71 -16.11
CA THR A 83 -5.84 1.08 -14.85
C THR A 83 -5.25 -0.31 -14.71
N ALA A 84 -5.30 -1.13 -15.77
CA ALA A 84 -4.69 -2.46 -15.78
C ALA A 84 -3.17 -2.39 -15.59
N TYR A 85 -2.48 -1.47 -16.27
CA TYR A 85 -1.04 -1.25 -16.10
C TYR A 85 -0.70 -0.87 -14.66
N LEU A 86 -1.41 0.12 -14.09
CA LEU A 86 -1.19 0.55 -12.71
C LEU A 86 -1.42 -0.58 -11.72
N THR A 87 -2.47 -1.36 -11.89
CA THR A 87 -2.78 -2.50 -11.01
C THR A 87 -1.69 -3.57 -11.11
N GLN A 88 -1.19 -3.87 -12.31
CA GLN A 88 -0.09 -4.81 -12.52
C GLN A 88 1.19 -4.34 -11.83
N GLN A 89 1.59 -3.07 -12.00
CA GLN A 89 2.76 -2.51 -11.35
C GLN A 89 2.60 -2.44 -9.83
N LEU A 90 1.40 -2.11 -9.35
CA LEU A 90 1.09 -2.14 -7.93
C LEU A 90 1.37 -3.52 -7.32
N HIS A 91 0.85 -4.60 -7.90
CA HIS A 91 1.10 -5.98 -7.44
C HIS A 91 2.59 -6.32 -7.47
N TYR A 92 3.29 -5.96 -8.54
CA TYR A 92 4.74 -6.17 -8.65
C TYR A 92 5.52 -5.54 -7.49
N TYR A 93 5.15 -4.31 -7.05
CA TYR A 93 5.83 -3.66 -5.93
C TYR A 93 5.38 -4.20 -4.58
N LEU A 94 4.11 -4.63 -4.43
CA LEU A 94 3.65 -5.32 -3.23
C LEU A 94 4.41 -6.64 -3.02
N ASP A 95 4.62 -7.42 -4.07
CA ASP A 95 5.41 -8.67 -4.03
C ASP A 95 6.89 -8.41 -3.66
N LYS A 96 7.39 -7.22 -3.96
CA LYS A 96 8.72 -6.75 -3.52
C LYS A 96 8.75 -6.18 -2.10
N ASN A 97 7.70 -6.37 -1.31
CA ASN A 97 7.56 -5.88 0.05
C ASN A 97 7.62 -4.34 0.20
N TYR A 98 7.22 -3.60 -0.82
CA TYR A 98 6.97 -2.17 -0.66
C TYR A 98 5.74 -1.95 0.24
N SER A 99 5.73 -0.86 1.01
CA SER A 99 4.50 -0.43 1.69
C SER A 99 3.42 -0.08 0.64
N LYS A 100 2.16 -0.23 0.99
CA LYS A 100 1.02 -0.14 0.06
C LYS A 100 0.94 1.22 -0.64
N ASP A 101 1.21 2.29 0.10
CA ASP A 101 1.31 3.67 -0.39
C ASP A 101 2.46 3.85 -1.39
N LYS A 102 3.66 3.34 -1.04
CA LYS A 102 4.84 3.39 -1.91
C LYS A 102 4.69 2.52 -3.15
N ALA A 103 4.06 1.36 -3.02
CA ALA A 103 3.77 0.49 -4.16
C ALA A 103 2.88 1.21 -5.18
N LEU A 104 1.81 1.88 -4.71
CA LEU A 104 0.94 2.67 -5.59
C LEU A 104 1.68 3.89 -6.17
N GLN A 105 2.49 4.58 -5.37
CA GLN A 105 3.31 5.71 -5.84
C GLN A 105 4.25 5.26 -6.95
N GLN A 106 4.97 4.16 -6.74
CA GLN A 106 5.94 3.66 -7.72
C GLN A 106 5.27 3.19 -9.01
N ALA A 107 4.12 2.52 -8.91
CA ALA A 107 3.31 2.15 -10.07
C ALA A 107 2.93 3.36 -10.94
N LYS A 108 2.55 4.48 -10.30
CA LYS A 108 2.25 5.74 -11.00
C LYS A 108 3.49 6.36 -11.65
N LEU A 109 4.62 6.34 -10.94
CA LEU A 109 5.89 6.86 -11.48
C LEU A 109 6.35 6.05 -12.69
N ASP A 110 6.22 4.72 -12.65
CA ASP A 110 6.56 3.85 -13.77
C ASP A 110 5.71 4.15 -15.01
N LEU A 111 4.41 4.38 -14.83
CA LEU A 111 3.53 4.79 -15.93
C LEU A 111 4.02 6.10 -16.56
N LEU A 112 4.37 7.09 -15.75
CA LEU A 112 4.82 8.40 -16.22
C LEU A 112 6.17 8.33 -16.94
N HIS A 113 7.09 7.49 -16.49
CA HIS A 113 8.42 7.33 -17.05
C HIS A 113 8.49 6.33 -18.21
N ASN A 114 7.49 5.47 -18.38
CA ASN A 114 7.48 4.47 -19.45
C ASN A 114 7.37 5.15 -20.81
N LYS A 115 8.38 4.95 -21.67
CA LYS A 115 8.45 5.54 -23.00
C LYS A 115 7.52 4.89 -24.03
N GLU A 116 7.04 3.68 -23.73
CA GLU A 116 6.14 2.92 -24.61
C GLU A 116 4.67 3.34 -24.45
N ILE A 117 4.35 4.04 -23.36
CA ILE A 117 2.99 4.54 -23.11
C ILE A 117 2.79 5.86 -23.85
N ASP A 118 1.68 5.93 -24.59
CA ASP A 118 1.25 7.15 -25.32
C ASP A 118 1.29 8.38 -24.36
N PRO A 119 1.98 9.46 -24.74
CA PRO A 119 2.06 10.68 -23.92
C PRO A 119 0.70 11.24 -23.47
N ARG A 120 -0.36 11.03 -24.26
CA ARG A 120 -1.72 11.45 -23.91
C ARG A 120 -2.24 10.74 -22.66
N LEU A 121 -1.87 9.47 -22.47
CA LEU A 121 -2.25 8.65 -21.31
C LEU A 121 -1.47 9.02 -20.03
N LYS A 122 -0.46 9.89 -20.13
CA LYS A 122 0.28 10.44 -18.99
C LYS A 122 -0.38 11.66 -18.35
N SER A 123 -1.52 12.13 -18.88
CA SER A 123 -2.32 13.15 -18.23
C SER A 123 -2.89 12.61 -16.90
N PRO A 124 -3.01 13.45 -15.86
CA PRO A 124 -3.52 13.04 -14.54
C PRO A 124 -4.86 12.32 -14.56
N ASN A 125 -5.73 12.62 -15.51
CA ASN A 125 -7.04 11.97 -15.68
C ASN A 125 -6.93 10.44 -15.82
N TYR A 126 -5.80 9.94 -16.32
CA TYR A 126 -5.61 8.52 -16.62
C TYR A 126 -4.91 7.73 -15.50
N TRP A 127 -4.27 8.39 -14.54
CA TRP A 127 -3.51 7.70 -13.49
C TRP A 127 -3.79 8.19 -12.06
N ALA A 128 -4.30 9.43 -11.91
CA ALA A 128 -4.51 9.98 -10.58
C ALA A 128 -5.80 9.49 -9.90
N HIS A 129 -6.65 8.75 -10.63
CA HIS A 129 -7.92 8.22 -10.12
C HIS A 129 -7.75 7.20 -8.99
N LEU A 130 -6.68 6.41 -8.97
CA LEU A 130 -6.43 5.47 -7.89
C LEU A 130 -5.89 6.18 -6.65
N LEU A 131 -6.57 5.97 -5.53
CA LEU A 131 -6.23 6.55 -4.24
C LEU A 131 -6.04 5.45 -3.19
N PHE A 132 -5.03 5.60 -2.35
CA PHE A 132 -4.83 4.78 -1.16
C PHE A 132 -5.52 5.44 0.04
N ILE A 133 -6.32 4.67 0.76
CA ILE A 133 -6.99 5.02 2.02
C ILE A 133 -6.57 3.97 3.03
N GLY A 134 -5.95 4.37 4.13
CA GLY A 134 -5.54 3.42 5.16
C GLY A 134 -4.40 3.94 6.01
N ASP A 135 -3.91 3.07 6.90
CA ASP A 135 -2.82 3.38 7.78
C ASP A 135 -1.51 3.47 7.01
N TYR A 136 -0.89 4.62 7.11
CA TYR A 136 0.47 4.85 6.65
C TYR A 136 1.45 4.26 7.66
N GLU A 137 1.79 3.00 7.51
CA GLU A 137 2.96 2.46 8.18
C GLU A 137 4.22 3.00 7.52
N ALA A 138 4.72 4.13 8.02
CA ALA A 138 6.10 4.48 7.80
C ALA A 138 6.92 3.30 8.36
N LYS A 139 7.31 2.35 7.51
CA LYS A 139 8.36 1.39 7.87
C LYS A 139 9.57 2.26 8.23
N HIS A 140 9.73 2.53 9.52
CA HIS A 140 11.00 2.95 10.05
C HIS A 140 11.97 1.83 9.67
N HIS A 141 12.73 2.05 8.63
CA HIS A 141 13.94 1.29 8.40
C HIS A 141 14.80 1.63 9.62
N SER A 142 14.63 0.85 10.69
CA SER A 142 15.58 0.89 11.80
C SER A 142 16.90 0.46 11.19
N SER A 143 17.65 1.46 10.78
CA SER A 143 19.03 1.24 10.36
C SER A 143 19.72 0.61 11.58
N ASN A 144 19.98 -0.68 11.50
CA ASN A 144 20.70 -1.40 12.55
C ASN A 144 22.19 -0.99 12.60
N TRP A 145 22.49 0.25 12.20
CA TRP A 145 23.84 0.79 12.23
C TRP A 145 24.47 0.77 13.63
N TRP A 146 23.67 0.86 14.65
CA TRP A 146 24.17 0.75 16.02
C TRP A 146 24.83 -0.63 16.31
N TRP A 147 24.40 -1.73 15.64
CA TRP A 147 25.11 -3.01 15.71
C TRP A 147 26.52 -2.95 15.11
N ILE A 148 26.69 -2.20 14.01
CA ILE A 148 28.00 -1.97 13.39
C ILE A 148 28.87 -1.15 14.34
N ALA A 149 28.35 -0.13 14.99
CA ALA A 149 29.07 0.67 15.97
C ALA A 149 29.52 -0.19 17.18
N ILE A 150 28.65 -1.09 17.69
CA ILE A 150 28.98 -1.99 18.76
C ILE A 150 30.10 -2.98 18.36
N THR A 151 30.04 -3.57 17.18
CA THR A 151 31.07 -4.51 16.70
C THR A 151 32.44 -3.82 16.56
N ILE A 152 32.48 -2.58 16.08
CA ILE A 152 33.72 -1.78 15.99
C ILE A 152 34.25 -1.48 17.40
N LEU A 153 33.40 -1.14 18.35
CA LEU A 153 33.79 -0.80 19.72
C LEU A 153 34.36 -2.03 20.46
N VAL A 154 33.75 -3.21 20.27
CA VAL A 154 34.24 -4.49 20.81
C VAL A 154 35.58 -4.87 20.19
N ALA A 155 35.73 -4.74 18.85
CA ALA A 155 36.99 -5.03 18.18
C ALA A 155 38.12 -4.09 18.65
N ALA A 156 37.84 -2.79 18.83
CA ALA A 156 38.81 -1.82 19.37
C ALA A 156 39.21 -2.15 20.84
N SER A 157 38.28 -2.58 21.65
CA SER A 157 38.54 -2.99 23.04
C SER A 157 39.44 -4.23 23.10
N ILE A 158 39.18 -5.24 22.28
CA ILE A 158 40.03 -6.46 22.18
C ILE A 158 41.44 -6.09 21.70
N TYR A 159 41.54 -5.22 20.68
CA TYR A 159 42.84 -4.77 20.17
C TYR A 159 43.64 -4.02 21.24
N MET A 160 43.04 -3.09 21.98
CA MET A 160 43.72 -2.41 23.08
C MET A 160 44.15 -3.37 24.20
N PHE A 161 43.31 -4.35 24.54
CA PHE A 161 43.64 -5.33 25.58
C PHE A 161 44.82 -6.24 25.17
N THR A 162 44.85 -6.71 23.93
CA THR A 162 45.97 -7.51 23.40
C THR A 162 47.28 -6.72 23.34
N LYS A 163 47.21 -5.47 22.91
CA LYS A 163 48.39 -4.57 22.86
C LYS A 163 48.93 -4.25 24.26
N ARG A 164 48.06 -4.05 25.22
CA ARG A 164 48.44 -3.82 26.63
C ARG A 164 49.14 -5.05 27.24
N LYS A 165 48.70 -6.26 26.92
CA LYS A 165 49.38 -7.50 27.37
C LYS A 165 50.80 -7.60 26.80
N SER A 166 50.98 -7.34 25.51
CA SER A 166 52.31 -7.43 24.87
C SER A 166 53.30 -6.38 25.42
N LEU A 167 52.84 -5.19 25.76
CA LEU A 167 53.63 -4.15 26.41
C LEU A 167 54.06 -4.56 27.84
N LEU A 168 53.18 -5.17 28.63
CA LEU A 168 53.49 -5.66 29.97
C LEU A 168 54.46 -6.81 29.98
N GLU A 169 54.41 -7.71 28.98
CA GLU A 169 55.41 -8.79 28.81
C GLU A 169 56.79 -8.24 28.39
N TYR A 170 56.81 -7.20 27.54
CA TYR A 170 58.08 -6.55 27.17
C TYR A 170 58.77 -5.88 28.35
N PHE A 171 58.06 -5.23 29.26
CA PHE A 171 58.60 -4.62 30.46
C PHE A 171 58.94 -5.64 31.56
N ARG A 172 58.49 -6.89 31.48
CA ARG A 172 58.81 -7.96 32.44
C ARG A 172 60.10 -8.72 32.08
N GLN A 173 60.56 -8.59 30.83
CA GLN A 173 61.78 -9.25 30.34
C GLN A 173 63.00 -8.29 30.26
N ALA A 174 62.80 -6.99 30.53
CA ALA A 174 63.88 -6.01 30.67
C ALA A 174 64.19 -5.76 32.15
#